data_2572704e2fa6871d442bd10f2bb1e267
#
_entry.id   2572704e2fa6871d442bd10f2bb1e267
#
_cell.length_a   1.000
_cell.length_b   1.000
_cell.length_c   1.000
_cell.angle_alpha   90.00
_cell.angle_beta   90.00
_cell.angle_gamma   90.00
#
_symmetry.space_group_name_H-M   'P 1'
#
loop_
_entity.id
_entity.type
_entity.pdbx_description
1 polymer ?
#
loop_
_entity_poly.entity_id
_entity_poly.type
_entity_poly.pdbx_seq_one_letter_code
_entity_poly.pdbx_strand_id
1 'polypeptide(L)'
;SDVEEKIVSRTKDLDCKVETNSSSMDYSSYFGSGLSVRIKGNDIDTLQKLAKEVADVMKQTKGTVDVDDGLEDMEPQLTISVDKEKAAEYGYTVAQVYQLVSAKMADSKSATTISTDIKDYKVYVQTQEQTDTKLDDIRQMTFTHTDKDGKEKEIPLTKICEMKDTTTLSTMKRDAQTRYITVSCGVDEDHNVTLLGNKIQKSMDKLNVPEGYHIEMTGEDETISDSMSQLVLMMILAVIFI
;
A
#
# COMPACT_ATOMS: atom_id res chain seq x y z
N SER A 1 21.08 -1.13 -20.53
CA SER A 1 21.98 -1.75 -21.51
C SER A 1 21.23 -2.05 -22.81
N ASP A 2 21.94 -2.23 -23.93
CA ASP A 2 21.36 -2.58 -25.27
C ASP A 2 20.39 -3.78 -25.22
N VAL A 3 20.54 -4.67 -24.24
CA VAL A 3 19.71 -5.84 -24.05
C VAL A 3 18.40 -5.47 -23.36
N GLU A 4 18.44 -4.60 -22.40
CA GLU A 4 17.24 -4.09 -21.68
C GLU A 4 16.35 -3.29 -22.61
N GLU A 5 16.91 -2.38 -23.41
CA GLU A 5 16.16 -1.64 -24.42
C GLU A 5 15.46 -2.56 -25.43
N LYS A 6 16.16 -3.63 -25.85
CA LYS A 6 15.57 -4.64 -26.75
C LYS A 6 14.45 -5.45 -26.08
N ILE A 7 14.57 -5.76 -24.80
CA ILE A 7 13.52 -6.47 -24.05
C ILE A 7 12.31 -5.55 -23.91
N VAL A 8 12.49 -4.34 -23.40
CA VAL A 8 11.42 -3.35 -23.23
C VAL A 8 10.73 -3.02 -24.56
N SER A 9 11.50 -2.87 -25.64
CA SER A 9 10.91 -2.58 -26.96
C SER A 9 10.07 -3.73 -27.54
N ARG A 10 10.43 -4.99 -27.23
CA ARG A 10 9.70 -6.18 -27.70
C ARG A 10 8.50 -6.56 -26.85
N THR A 11 8.42 -6.02 -25.64
CA THR A 11 7.34 -6.34 -24.67
C THR A 11 6.33 -5.19 -24.51
N LYS A 12 6.50 -4.10 -25.26
CA LYS A 12 5.59 -2.94 -25.22
C LYS A 12 4.13 -3.26 -25.54
N ASP A 13 3.87 -4.31 -26.30
CA ASP A 13 2.52 -4.72 -26.71
C ASP A 13 1.84 -5.69 -25.74
N LEU A 14 2.53 -6.06 -24.64
CA LEU A 14 1.99 -6.92 -23.61
C LEU A 14 1.31 -6.07 -22.53
N ASP A 15 0.11 -6.46 -22.13
CA ASP A 15 -0.64 -5.82 -21.01
C ASP A 15 -0.07 -6.30 -19.66
N CYS A 16 1.24 -6.04 -19.44
CA CYS A 16 1.93 -6.39 -18.21
C CYS A 16 3.10 -5.42 -17.98
N LYS A 17 3.46 -5.20 -16.70
CA LYS A 17 4.66 -4.44 -16.31
C LYS A 17 5.87 -5.36 -16.48
N VAL A 18 6.79 -5.01 -17.36
CA VAL A 18 8.03 -5.76 -17.57
C VAL A 18 9.16 -5.03 -16.86
N GLU A 19 9.72 -5.65 -15.84
CA GLU A 19 10.89 -5.17 -15.13
C GLU A 19 12.11 -6.01 -15.53
N THR A 20 13.19 -5.34 -15.92
CA THR A 20 14.47 -6.00 -16.18
C THR A 20 15.42 -5.74 -15.01
N ASN A 21 15.83 -6.79 -14.34
CA ASN A 21 16.80 -6.70 -13.26
C ASN A 21 18.16 -7.22 -13.77
N SER A 22 19.08 -6.33 -14.09
CA SER A 22 20.44 -6.74 -14.43
C SER A 22 21.26 -6.90 -13.14
N SER A 23 21.83 -8.07 -12.94
CA SER A 23 22.70 -8.41 -11.80
C SER A 23 24.10 -7.79 -11.85
N SER A 24 24.33 -6.77 -12.68
CA SER A 24 25.49 -5.89 -12.48
C SER A 24 25.25 -5.19 -11.15
N MET A 25 26.19 -5.25 -10.21
CA MET A 25 26.16 -4.45 -8.99
C MET A 25 25.99 -2.99 -9.40
N ASP A 26 24.72 -2.59 -9.51
CA ASP A 26 24.38 -1.21 -9.74
C ASP A 26 24.58 -0.52 -8.40
N TYR A 27 25.70 0.18 -8.29
CA TYR A 27 26.00 1.00 -7.12
C TYR A 27 24.91 2.05 -6.88
N SER A 28 24.08 2.36 -7.88
CA SER A 28 22.95 3.27 -7.75
C SER A 28 21.86 2.73 -6.82
N SER A 29 21.68 1.41 -6.72
CA SER A 29 20.77 0.80 -5.75
C SER A 29 21.30 0.85 -4.31
N TYR A 30 22.61 1.05 -4.13
CA TYR A 30 23.24 1.26 -2.81
C TYR A 30 23.34 2.75 -2.43
N PHE A 31 23.45 3.62 -3.42
CA PHE A 31 23.56 5.07 -3.23
C PHE A 31 22.33 5.82 -3.74
N GLY A 32 21.19 5.09 -3.91
CA GLY A 32 19.85 5.65 -4.13
C GLY A 32 19.82 6.97 -4.92
N SER A 33 20.24 6.97 -6.19
CA SER A 33 20.22 8.19 -7.01
C SER A 33 18.79 8.64 -7.33
N GLY A 34 17.97 8.75 -6.29
CA GLY A 34 16.57 9.11 -6.38
C GLY A 34 16.16 10.13 -5.34
N LEU A 35 15.16 10.90 -5.69
CA LEU A 35 14.47 11.80 -4.77
C LEU A 35 13.27 11.08 -4.18
N SER A 36 13.09 11.20 -2.88
CA SER A 36 11.95 10.66 -2.18
C SER A 36 11.25 11.74 -1.36
N VAL A 37 9.94 11.70 -1.35
CA VAL A 37 9.09 12.60 -0.57
C VAL A 37 8.21 11.76 0.32
N ARG A 38 8.25 12.02 1.60
CA ARG A 38 7.41 11.39 2.60
C ARG A 38 6.26 12.30 2.97
N ILE A 39 5.05 11.77 2.90
CA ILE A 39 3.82 12.47 3.23
C ILE A 39 3.26 11.83 4.48
N LYS A 40 3.23 12.57 5.59
CA LYS A 40 2.75 12.11 6.90
C LYS A 40 1.34 12.64 7.17
N GLY A 41 0.47 11.80 7.76
CA GLY A 41 -0.88 12.20 8.14
C GLY A 41 -1.72 11.06 8.72
N ASN A 42 -2.92 11.36 9.15
CA ASN A 42 -3.76 10.39 9.86
C ASN A 42 -4.78 9.68 8.97
N ASP A 43 -5.34 10.38 7.98
CA ASP A 43 -6.36 9.83 7.10
C ASP A 43 -5.74 9.29 5.80
N ILE A 44 -6.11 8.06 5.44
CA ILE A 44 -5.54 7.33 4.30
C ILE A 44 -5.97 7.96 2.96
N ASP A 45 -7.24 8.32 2.84
CA ASP A 45 -7.78 8.86 1.59
C ASP A 45 -7.13 10.20 1.25
N THR A 46 -6.88 11.02 2.26
CA THR A 46 -6.15 12.29 2.11
C THR A 46 -4.69 12.07 1.78
N LEU A 47 -4.03 11.09 2.42
CA LEU A 47 -2.64 10.72 2.10
C LEU A 47 -2.50 10.26 0.65
N GLN A 48 -3.43 9.43 0.15
CA GLN A 48 -3.43 8.98 -1.24
C GLN A 48 -3.62 10.12 -2.23
N LYS A 49 -4.48 11.09 -1.92
CA LYS A 49 -4.67 12.28 -2.78
C LYS A 49 -3.40 13.11 -2.84
N LEU A 50 -2.80 13.39 -1.68
CA LEU A 50 -1.55 14.15 -1.62
C LEU A 50 -0.40 13.40 -2.31
N ALA A 51 -0.34 12.07 -2.20
CA ALA A 51 0.67 11.26 -2.89
C ALA A 51 0.56 11.41 -4.42
N LYS A 52 -0.66 11.39 -4.96
CA LYS A 52 -0.89 11.64 -6.39
C LYS A 52 -0.51 13.05 -6.80
N GLU A 53 -0.88 14.06 -6.02
CA GLU A 53 -0.52 15.45 -6.30
C GLU A 53 1.01 15.66 -6.30
N VAL A 54 1.72 15.06 -5.34
CA VAL A 54 3.19 15.07 -5.29
C VAL A 54 3.80 14.33 -6.47
N ALA A 55 3.27 13.15 -6.81
CA ALA A 55 3.73 12.40 -7.98
C ALA A 55 3.52 13.19 -9.29
N ASP A 56 2.41 13.90 -9.41
CA ASP A 56 2.15 14.76 -10.58
C ASP A 56 3.14 15.94 -10.65
N VAL A 57 3.48 16.54 -9.53
CA VAL A 57 4.53 17.59 -9.46
C VAL A 57 5.88 17.02 -9.91
N MET A 58 6.23 15.81 -9.43
CA MET A 58 7.45 15.13 -9.85
C MET A 58 7.44 14.84 -11.36
N LYS A 59 6.36 14.23 -11.90
CA LYS A 59 6.22 13.91 -13.33
C LYS A 59 6.32 15.14 -14.24
N GLN A 60 5.85 16.30 -13.78
CA GLN A 60 5.93 17.55 -14.53
C GLN A 60 7.32 18.22 -14.44
N THR A 61 8.16 17.78 -13.54
CA THR A 61 9.50 18.34 -13.35
C THR A 61 10.46 17.67 -14.33
N LYS A 62 11.04 18.46 -15.25
CA LYS A 62 12.00 17.95 -16.23
C LYS A 62 13.25 17.42 -15.51
N GLY A 63 13.63 16.19 -15.80
CA GLY A 63 14.79 15.50 -15.21
C GLY A 63 14.41 14.43 -14.19
N THR A 64 13.13 14.23 -13.90
CA THR A 64 12.63 13.08 -13.12
C THR A 64 12.29 11.93 -14.06
N VAL A 65 12.61 10.71 -13.63
CA VAL A 65 12.30 9.45 -14.32
C VAL A 65 11.69 8.47 -13.30
N ASP A 66 10.92 7.50 -13.77
CA ASP A 66 10.37 6.41 -12.96
C ASP A 66 9.69 6.87 -11.67
N VAL A 67 8.73 7.79 -11.81
CA VAL A 67 7.98 8.34 -10.67
C VAL A 67 7.02 7.28 -10.15
N ASP A 68 7.23 6.85 -8.90
CA ASP A 68 6.38 5.96 -8.12
C ASP A 68 5.62 6.77 -7.06
N ASP A 69 4.29 6.69 -7.08
CA ASP A 69 3.42 7.37 -6.12
C ASP A 69 3.24 6.61 -4.79
N GLY A 70 3.87 5.44 -4.66
CA GLY A 70 3.76 4.57 -3.49
C GLY A 70 2.38 3.91 -3.32
N LEU A 71 1.55 3.93 -4.37
CA LEU A 71 0.20 3.36 -4.38
C LEU A 71 0.08 2.11 -5.28
N GLU A 72 1.17 1.66 -5.90
CA GLU A 72 1.17 0.51 -6.81
C GLU A 72 0.74 -0.80 -6.12
N ASP A 73 0.98 -0.91 -4.81
CA ASP A 73 0.61 -2.08 -4.00
C ASP A 73 -0.85 -2.01 -3.48
N MET A 74 -1.73 -1.30 -4.17
CA MET A 74 -3.14 -1.25 -3.77
C MET A 74 -3.85 -2.54 -4.17
N GLU A 75 -4.42 -3.21 -3.17
CA GLU A 75 -5.20 -4.42 -3.37
C GLU A 75 -6.71 -4.13 -3.35
N PRO A 76 -7.49 -4.81 -4.21
CA PRO A 76 -8.93 -4.72 -4.15
C PRO A 76 -9.44 -5.30 -2.82
N GLN A 77 -10.31 -4.58 -2.16
CA GLN A 77 -10.91 -4.94 -0.88
C GLN A 77 -12.43 -4.87 -0.96
N LEU A 78 -13.12 -5.89 -0.47
CA LEU A 78 -14.55 -5.84 -0.22
C LEU A 78 -14.81 -5.41 1.22
N THR A 79 -15.34 -4.22 1.41
CA THR A 79 -15.76 -3.74 2.73
C THR A 79 -17.22 -4.10 2.97
N ILE A 80 -17.47 -4.90 4.03
CA ILE A 80 -18.81 -5.33 4.43
C ILE A 80 -19.17 -4.57 5.70
N SER A 81 -20.14 -3.67 5.61
CA SER A 81 -20.65 -2.90 6.74
C SER A 81 -22.00 -3.45 7.16
N VAL A 82 -22.08 -3.99 8.39
CA VAL A 82 -23.32 -4.59 8.93
C VAL A 82 -24.21 -3.49 9.51
N ASP A 83 -25.44 -3.40 9.00
CA ASP A 83 -26.47 -2.55 9.56
C ASP A 83 -27.06 -3.22 10.83
N LYS A 84 -26.78 -2.62 11.98
CA LYS A 84 -27.15 -3.16 13.29
C LYS A 84 -28.68 -3.30 13.47
N GLU A 85 -29.42 -2.34 12.95
CA GLU A 85 -30.90 -2.32 13.11
C GLU A 85 -31.54 -3.41 12.24
N LYS A 86 -31.12 -3.50 10.97
CA LYS A 86 -31.59 -4.56 10.08
C LYS A 86 -31.16 -5.95 10.54
N ALA A 87 -29.95 -6.11 11.05
CA ALA A 87 -29.51 -7.40 11.60
C ALA A 87 -30.41 -7.83 12.78
N ALA A 88 -30.74 -6.88 13.69
CA ALA A 88 -31.60 -7.15 14.83
C ALA A 88 -33.03 -7.52 14.43
N GLU A 89 -33.62 -6.94 13.37
CA GLU A 89 -34.92 -7.32 12.83
C GLU A 89 -35.01 -8.80 12.46
N TYR A 90 -33.89 -9.36 11.98
CA TYR A 90 -33.77 -10.79 11.65
C TYR A 90 -33.22 -11.64 12.80
N GLY A 91 -33.06 -11.06 14.01
CA GLY A 91 -32.59 -11.78 15.20
C GLY A 91 -31.08 -12.06 15.21
N TYR A 92 -30.29 -11.38 14.38
CA TYR A 92 -28.86 -11.50 14.36
C TYR A 92 -28.17 -10.34 15.05
N THR A 93 -27.08 -10.63 15.73
CA THR A 93 -26.12 -9.64 16.21
C THR A 93 -25.04 -9.42 15.15
N VAL A 94 -24.40 -8.25 15.18
CA VAL A 94 -23.25 -7.96 14.30
C VAL A 94 -22.15 -9.02 14.42
N ALA A 95 -21.90 -9.52 15.64
CA ALA A 95 -20.91 -10.56 15.90
C ALA A 95 -21.26 -11.90 15.23
N GLN A 96 -22.55 -12.28 15.24
CA GLN A 96 -23.02 -13.51 14.58
C GLN A 96 -22.87 -13.39 13.05
N VAL A 97 -23.24 -12.24 12.47
CA VAL A 97 -23.05 -11.99 11.04
C VAL A 97 -21.57 -12.08 10.68
N TYR A 98 -20.69 -11.45 11.47
CA TYR A 98 -19.24 -11.55 11.29
C TYR A 98 -18.74 -13.00 11.34
N GLN A 99 -19.20 -13.79 12.32
CA GLN A 99 -18.81 -15.21 12.45
C GLN A 99 -19.23 -16.03 11.24
N LEU A 100 -20.44 -15.82 10.71
CA LEU A 100 -20.95 -16.53 9.54
C LEU A 100 -20.15 -16.21 8.28
N VAL A 101 -19.85 -14.93 8.04
CA VAL A 101 -19.01 -14.51 6.91
C VAL A 101 -17.59 -15.06 7.08
N SER A 102 -17.00 -14.90 8.26
CA SER A 102 -15.65 -15.39 8.56
C SER A 102 -15.52 -16.91 8.44
N ALA A 103 -16.55 -17.66 8.84
CA ALA A 103 -16.56 -19.11 8.70
C ALA A 103 -16.54 -19.57 7.23
N LYS A 104 -17.21 -18.80 6.36
CA LYS A 104 -17.22 -19.07 4.91
C LYS A 104 -15.91 -18.74 4.23
N MET A 105 -15.20 -17.74 4.74
CA MET A 105 -13.90 -17.28 4.23
C MET A 105 -12.70 -18.00 4.87
N ALA A 106 -12.95 -18.81 5.91
CA ALA A 106 -11.87 -19.46 6.63
C ALA A 106 -11.18 -20.51 5.76
N ASP A 107 -9.88 -20.36 5.62
CA ASP A 107 -9.02 -21.40 5.05
C ASP A 107 -9.07 -22.66 5.92
N SER A 108 -8.67 -23.79 5.32
CA SER A 108 -8.52 -25.06 6.04
C SER A 108 -7.65 -24.89 7.28
N LYS A 109 -8.22 -25.14 8.46
CA LYS A 109 -7.46 -25.11 9.71
C LYS A 109 -6.78 -26.44 9.97
N SER A 110 -5.55 -26.40 10.44
CA SER A 110 -4.89 -27.59 10.95
C SER A 110 -5.71 -28.19 12.09
N ALA A 111 -6.22 -29.39 11.91
CA ALA A 111 -7.01 -30.10 12.91
C ALA A 111 -6.12 -30.68 14.01
N THR A 112 -4.94 -31.18 13.65
CA THR A 112 -3.96 -31.74 14.58
C THR A 112 -2.56 -31.76 13.93
N THR A 113 -1.57 -32.05 14.74
CA THR A 113 -0.19 -32.27 14.27
C THR A 113 0.24 -33.67 14.69
N ILE A 114 0.74 -34.46 13.75
CA ILE A 114 1.33 -35.77 14.03
C ILE A 114 2.84 -35.56 14.13
N SER A 115 3.38 -35.74 15.31
CA SER A 115 4.83 -35.66 15.54
C SER A 115 5.45 -37.04 15.33
N THR A 116 6.49 -37.09 14.53
CA THR A 116 7.35 -38.27 14.38
C THR A 116 8.75 -37.92 14.87
N ASP A 117 9.61 -38.90 15.05
CA ASP A 117 10.99 -38.70 15.54
C ASP A 117 11.82 -37.80 14.59
N ILE A 118 11.38 -37.56 13.37
CA ILE A 118 12.11 -36.83 12.34
C ILE A 118 11.48 -35.50 12.02
N LYS A 119 10.10 -35.41 12.00
CA LYS A 119 9.37 -34.22 11.53
C LYS A 119 7.93 -34.20 12.02
N ASP A 120 7.41 -33.00 12.22
CA ASP A 120 6.00 -32.73 12.50
C ASP A 120 5.21 -32.56 11.22
N TYR A 121 4.07 -33.29 11.11
CA TYR A 121 3.13 -33.19 9.98
C TYR A 121 1.84 -32.57 10.44
N LYS A 122 1.49 -31.43 9.86
CA LYS A 122 0.19 -30.80 10.11
C LYS A 122 -0.90 -31.51 9.32
N VAL A 123 -1.96 -31.94 10.00
CA VAL A 123 -3.12 -32.58 9.38
C VAL A 123 -4.19 -31.52 9.17
N TYR A 124 -4.62 -31.34 7.92
CA TYR A 124 -5.70 -30.46 7.55
C TYR A 124 -6.94 -31.28 7.20
N VAL A 125 -8.09 -30.87 7.72
CA VAL A 125 -9.39 -31.44 7.36
C VAL A 125 -10.12 -30.42 6.50
N GLN A 126 -10.45 -30.81 5.29
CA GLN A 126 -11.19 -30.00 4.33
C GLN A 126 -12.47 -30.75 3.91
N THR A 127 -13.54 -29.99 3.70
CA THR A 127 -14.73 -30.50 3.05
C THR A 127 -14.52 -30.50 1.55
N GLN A 128 -14.99 -31.52 0.85
CA GLN A 128 -14.76 -31.72 -0.60
C GLN A 128 -15.29 -30.57 -1.48
N GLU A 129 -16.16 -29.72 -0.94
CA GLU A 129 -16.77 -28.56 -1.63
C GLU A 129 -16.04 -27.23 -1.39
N GLN A 130 -14.91 -27.22 -0.68
CA GLN A 130 -14.14 -25.99 -0.47
C GLN A 130 -13.32 -25.66 -1.73
N THR A 131 -14.02 -25.18 -2.73
CA THR A 131 -13.45 -24.43 -3.85
C THR A 131 -13.07 -23.04 -3.35
N ASP A 132 -12.01 -22.44 -3.90
CA ASP A 132 -11.61 -21.07 -3.57
C ASP A 132 -12.84 -20.16 -3.55
N THR A 133 -13.12 -19.56 -2.40
CA THR A 133 -14.29 -18.69 -2.21
C THR A 133 -14.10 -17.44 -3.07
N LYS A 134 -14.91 -17.28 -4.08
CA LYS A 134 -14.90 -16.10 -4.95
C LYS A 134 -15.67 -14.95 -4.30
N LEU A 135 -15.37 -13.74 -4.70
CA LEU A 135 -16.02 -12.52 -4.24
C LEU A 135 -17.55 -12.57 -4.45
N ASP A 136 -17.97 -13.19 -5.55
CA ASP A 136 -19.38 -13.36 -5.89
C ASP A 136 -20.10 -14.35 -4.95
N ASP A 137 -19.40 -15.35 -4.44
CA ASP A 137 -19.97 -16.30 -3.47
C ASP A 137 -20.31 -15.60 -2.14
N ILE A 138 -19.49 -14.62 -1.74
CA ILE A 138 -19.74 -13.80 -0.56
C ILE A 138 -20.92 -12.86 -0.79
N ARG A 139 -21.06 -12.28 -1.97
CA ARG A 139 -22.18 -11.39 -2.33
C ARG A 139 -23.51 -12.13 -2.39
N GLN A 140 -23.50 -13.39 -2.80
CA GLN A 140 -24.68 -14.25 -2.90
C GLN A 140 -24.96 -15.03 -1.62
N MET A 141 -24.18 -14.82 -0.56
CA MET A 141 -24.34 -15.52 0.71
C MET A 141 -25.71 -15.24 1.32
N THR A 142 -26.36 -16.29 1.82
CA THR A 142 -27.66 -16.26 2.51
C THR A 142 -27.53 -16.72 3.95
N PHE A 143 -28.41 -16.23 4.81
CA PHE A 143 -28.58 -16.69 6.19
C PHE A 143 -29.92 -17.34 6.38
N THR A 144 -30.00 -18.34 7.25
CA THR A 144 -31.26 -18.97 7.63
C THR A 144 -31.89 -18.19 8.79
N HIS A 145 -33.02 -17.56 8.55
CA HIS A 145 -33.84 -16.91 9.59
C HIS A 145 -35.07 -17.76 9.88
N THR A 146 -35.32 -18.01 11.15
CA THR A 146 -36.54 -18.66 11.59
C THR A 146 -37.59 -17.60 11.98
N ASP A 147 -38.65 -17.53 11.20
CA ASP A 147 -39.76 -16.60 11.45
C ASP A 147 -40.55 -16.98 12.73
N LYS A 148 -41.40 -16.08 13.24
CA LYS A 148 -42.22 -16.30 14.44
C LYS A 148 -43.11 -17.55 14.33
N ASP A 149 -43.43 -17.97 13.13
CA ASP A 149 -44.20 -19.18 12.81
C ASP A 149 -43.37 -20.44 12.72
N GLY A 150 -42.06 -20.39 13.05
CA GLY A 150 -41.14 -21.53 13.00
C GLY A 150 -40.71 -21.93 11.58
N LYS A 151 -40.97 -21.08 10.57
CA LYS A 151 -40.55 -21.33 9.18
C LYS A 151 -39.17 -20.76 8.94
N GLU A 152 -38.30 -21.57 8.39
CA GLU A 152 -36.97 -21.14 7.93
C GLU A 152 -37.07 -20.40 6.59
N LYS A 153 -36.47 -19.20 6.51
CA LYS A 153 -36.37 -18.39 5.31
C LYS A 153 -34.90 -18.03 5.09
N GLU A 154 -34.45 -18.15 3.86
CA GLU A 154 -33.13 -17.66 3.47
C GLU A 154 -33.17 -16.16 3.19
N ILE A 155 -32.27 -15.42 3.81
CA ILE A 155 -32.14 -13.98 3.68
C ILE A 155 -30.78 -13.69 3.09
N PRO A 156 -30.69 -12.97 1.96
CA PRO A 156 -29.41 -12.60 1.39
C PRO A 156 -28.67 -11.59 2.29
N LEU A 157 -27.34 -11.74 2.38
CA LEU A 157 -26.43 -10.89 3.15
C LEU A 157 -26.62 -9.41 2.79
N THR A 158 -26.93 -9.10 1.54
CA THR A 158 -27.15 -7.75 1.01
C THR A 158 -28.32 -7.00 1.66
N LYS A 159 -29.25 -7.71 2.33
CA LYS A 159 -30.35 -7.05 3.08
C LYS A 159 -29.89 -6.51 4.42
N ILE A 160 -28.85 -7.10 5.01
CA ILE A 160 -28.36 -6.79 6.35
C ILE A 160 -27.07 -5.97 6.28
N CYS A 161 -26.33 -6.10 5.18
CA CYS A 161 -25.01 -5.49 5.02
C CYS A 161 -24.95 -4.61 3.78
N GLU A 162 -24.23 -3.52 3.87
CA GLU A 162 -23.79 -2.73 2.74
C GLU A 162 -22.40 -3.23 2.30
N MET A 163 -22.24 -3.53 1.03
CA MET A 163 -21.00 -4.01 0.43
C MET A 163 -20.43 -2.94 -0.49
N LYS A 164 -19.18 -2.55 -0.27
CA LYS A 164 -18.46 -1.59 -1.09
C LYS A 164 -17.17 -2.20 -1.58
N ASP A 165 -16.94 -2.11 -2.88
CA ASP A 165 -15.63 -2.38 -3.45
C ASP A 165 -14.75 -1.16 -3.20
N THR A 166 -13.66 -1.38 -2.51
CA THR A 166 -12.65 -0.39 -2.17
C THR A 166 -11.27 -0.91 -2.57
N THR A 167 -10.31 -0.05 -2.61
CA THR A 167 -8.91 -0.44 -2.73
C THR A 167 -8.19 -0.03 -1.45
N THR A 168 -7.30 -0.86 -0.99
CA THR A 168 -6.49 -0.57 0.19
C THR A 168 -5.03 -0.83 -0.08
N LEU A 169 -4.17 -0.10 0.62
CA LEU A 169 -2.73 -0.41 0.60
C LEU A 169 -2.50 -1.73 1.34
N SER A 170 -1.77 -2.65 0.72
CA SER A 170 -1.41 -3.94 1.34
C SER A 170 -0.59 -3.75 2.61
N THR A 171 0.20 -2.69 2.68
CA THR A 171 1.04 -2.35 3.83
C THR A 171 0.91 -0.87 4.20
N MET A 172 0.66 -0.60 5.49
CA MET A 172 0.64 0.75 6.03
C MET A 172 1.87 1.02 6.88
N LYS A 173 2.75 1.87 6.37
CA LYS A 173 3.97 2.30 7.08
C LYS A 173 3.64 3.41 8.09
N ARG A 174 4.36 3.39 9.21
CA ARG A 174 4.25 4.41 10.27
C ARG A 174 5.63 4.85 10.72
N ASP A 175 5.73 6.13 11.00
CA ASP A 175 6.88 6.76 11.64
C ASP A 175 6.38 7.59 12.81
N ALA A 176 6.95 7.38 14.01
CA ALA A 176 6.50 8.01 15.26
C ALA A 176 4.96 7.95 15.44
N GLN A 177 4.35 6.77 15.19
CA GLN A 177 2.92 6.48 15.25
C GLN A 177 2.06 7.17 14.18
N THR A 178 2.59 8.06 13.37
CA THR A 178 1.90 8.72 12.26
C THR A 178 2.06 7.89 10.98
N ARG A 179 0.97 7.72 10.24
CA ARG A 179 1.00 7.04 8.94
C ARG A 179 1.73 7.88 7.91
N TYR A 180 2.40 7.22 6.98
CA TYR A 180 3.02 7.90 5.86
C TYR A 180 2.98 7.11 4.57
N ILE A 181 3.03 7.83 3.45
CA ILE A 181 3.25 7.32 2.11
C ILE A 181 4.53 7.96 1.59
N THR A 182 5.34 7.20 0.86
CA THR A 182 6.55 7.70 0.21
C THR A 182 6.32 7.72 -1.29
N VAL A 183 6.51 8.88 -1.89
CA VAL A 183 6.55 9.07 -3.34
C VAL A 183 8.02 9.19 -3.73
N SER A 184 8.43 8.46 -4.73
CA SER A 184 9.84 8.43 -5.15
C SER A 184 9.99 8.63 -6.66
N CYS A 185 11.15 9.09 -7.09
CA CYS A 185 11.50 9.16 -8.50
C CYS A 185 13.00 9.00 -8.69
N GLY A 186 13.38 8.46 -9.82
CA GLY A 186 14.75 8.52 -10.30
C GLY A 186 15.11 9.91 -10.84
N VAL A 187 16.39 10.19 -10.93
CA VAL A 187 16.93 11.41 -11.55
C VAL A 187 17.73 11.00 -12.79
N ASP A 188 17.46 11.67 -13.90
CA ASP A 188 18.16 11.48 -15.16
C ASP A 188 19.68 11.83 -15.00
N GLU A 189 20.55 11.11 -15.67
CA GLU A 189 22.01 11.26 -15.60
C GLU A 189 22.50 12.68 -15.93
N ASP A 190 21.74 13.41 -16.74
CA ASP A 190 22.06 14.79 -17.14
C ASP A 190 21.68 15.85 -16.10
N HIS A 191 21.01 15.46 -15.01
CA HIS A 191 20.48 16.39 -14.00
C HIS A 191 21.12 16.18 -12.62
N ASN A 192 21.35 17.28 -11.91
CA ASN A 192 21.86 17.24 -10.54
C ASN A 192 20.72 17.02 -9.54
N VAL A 193 20.84 16.00 -8.69
CA VAL A 193 19.83 15.58 -7.69
C VAL A 193 19.43 16.74 -6.77
N THR A 194 20.40 17.47 -6.20
CA THR A 194 20.15 18.59 -5.28
C THR A 194 19.41 19.76 -5.95
N LEU A 195 19.80 20.11 -7.18
CA LEU A 195 19.10 21.18 -7.91
C LEU A 195 17.69 20.80 -8.26
N LEU A 196 17.48 19.52 -8.60
CA LEU A 196 16.17 18.98 -8.91
C LEU A 196 15.30 18.90 -7.65
N GLY A 197 15.87 18.42 -6.54
CA GLY A 197 15.21 18.40 -5.23
C GLY A 197 14.71 19.78 -4.80
N ASN A 198 15.59 20.78 -4.87
CA ASN A 198 15.21 22.18 -4.59
C ASN A 198 14.08 22.71 -5.48
N LYS A 199 14.03 22.28 -6.75
CA LYS A 199 12.96 22.67 -7.67
C LYS A 199 11.64 21.98 -7.34
N ILE A 200 11.69 20.70 -6.99
CA ILE A 200 10.51 19.92 -6.54
C ILE A 200 10.01 20.53 -5.22
N GLN A 201 10.87 20.80 -4.24
CA GLN A 201 10.50 21.41 -2.98
C GLN A 201 9.75 22.73 -3.18
N LYS A 202 10.27 23.64 -4.00
CA LYS A 202 9.58 24.91 -4.33
C LYS A 202 8.21 24.71 -5.01
N SER A 203 8.02 23.61 -5.71
CA SER A 203 6.74 23.30 -6.33
C SER A 203 5.78 22.68 -5.32
N MET A 204 6.28 21.85 -4.40
CA MET A 204 5.50 21.27 -3.29
C MET A 204 5.05 22.34 -2.29
N ASP A 205 5.85 23.37 -2.03
CA ASP A 205 5.49 24.50 -1.14
C ASP A 205 4.24 25.26 -1.62
N LYS A 206 3.83 25.07 -2.87
CA LYS A 206 2.61 25.66 -3.44
C LYS A 206 1.39 24.77 -3.32
N LEU A 207 1.58 23.50 -2.91
CA LEU A 207 0.47 22.57 -2.69
C LEU A 207 -0.32 22.99 -1.44
N ASN A 208 -1.62 22.84 -1.53
CA ASN A 208 -2.50 23.12 -0.39
C ASN A 208 -2.53 21.89 0.55
N VAL A 209 -1.61 21.86 1.50
CA VAL A 209 -1.50 20.76 2.47
C VAL A 209 -2.47 21.02 3.62
N PRO A 210 -3.42 20.13 3.90
CA PRO A 210 -4.36 20.26 5.00
C PRO A 210 -3.65 20.28 6.37
N GLU A 211 -4.29 20.87 7.37
CA GLU A 211 -3.78 20.87 8.74
C GLU A 211 -3.59 19.45 9.28
N GLY A 212 -2.46 19.20 9.94
CA GLY A 212 -2.10 17.88 10.46
C GLY A 212 -1.41 16.95 9.45
N TYR A 213 -1.13 17.43 8.23
CA TYR A 213 -0.32 16.73 7.24
C TYR A 213 1.02 17.44 7.05
N HIS A 214 2.06 16.64 6.80
CA HIS A 214 3.41 17.15 6.56
C HIS A 214 4.01 16.46 5.34
N ILE A 215 4.63 17.26 4.47
CA ILE A 215 5.36 16.78 3.30
C ILE A 215 6.83 17.13 3.53
N GLU A 216 7.69 16.13 3.53
CA GLU A 216 9.12 16.29 3.74
C GLU A 216 9.92 15.57 2.65
N MET A 217 10.96 16.22 2.14
CA MET A 217 11.96 15.54 1.30
C MET A 217 12.75 14.59 2.18
N THR A 218 12.99 13.37 1.66
CA THR A 218 13.79 12.34 2.34
C THR A 218 14.73 11.69 1.31
N GLY A 219 15.74 10.97 1.79
CA GLY A 219 16.69 10.29 0.92
C GLY A 219 18.03 10.98 0.83
N GLU A 220 18.67 10.94 -0.33
CA GLU A 220 20.02 11.49 -0.53
C GLU A 220 20.11 12.99 -0.25
N ASP A 221 19.08 13.74 -0.63
CA ASP A 221 19.09 15.21 -0.49
C ASP A 221 19.09 15.63 0.97
N GLU A 222 18.38 14.90 1.85
CA GLU A 222 18.42 15.13 3.31
C GLU A 222 19.81 14.85 3.87
N THR A 223 20.43 13.72 3.50
CA THR A 223 21.76 13.32 3.96
C THR A 223 22.84 14.28 3.47
N ILE A 224 22.76 14.75 2.22
CA ILE A 224 23.67 15.72 1.64
C ILE A 224 23.51 17.07 2.33
N SER A 225 22.30 17.55 2.53
CA SER A 225 22.00 18.83 3.19
C SER A 225 22.52 18.87 4.62
N ASP A 226 22.30 17.81 5.39
CA ASP A 226 22.79 17.69 6.76
C ASP A 226 24.32 17.63 6.80
N SER A 227 24.93 16.86 5.92
CA SER A 227 26.39 16.77 5.82
C SER A 227 27.02 18.11 5.43
N MET A 228 26.44 18.85 4.49
CA MET A 228 26.88 20.19 4.09
C MET A 228 26.74 21.19 5.24
N SER A 229 25.66 21.16 5.98
CA SER A 229 25.45 22.01 7.15
C SER A 229 26.49 21.76 8.23
N GLN A 230 26.83 20.50 8.49
CA GLN A 230 27.89 20.12 9.43
C GLN A 230 29.28 20.59 8.94
N LEU A 231 29.58 20.44 7.65
CA LEU A 231 30.85 20.90 7.08
C LEU A 231 30.99 22.43 7.18
N VAL A 232 29.94 23.19 6.90
CA VAL A 232 29.92 24.65 7.05
C VAL A 232 30.14 25.04 8.50
N LEU A 233 29.47 24.38 9.45
CA LEU A 233 29.66 24.61 10.88
C LEU A 233 31.12 24.34 11.31
N MET A 234 31.68 23.22 10.88
CA MET A 234 33.09 22.85 11.14
C MET A 234 34.06 23.88 10.56
N MET A 235 33.79 24.38 9.35
CA MET A 235 34.60 25.40 8.70
C MET A 235 34.56 26.73 9.47
N ILE A 236 33.38 27.15 9.95
CA ILE A 236 33.23 28.36 10.79
C ILE A 236 34.00 28.21 12.09
N LEU A 237 33.86 27.04 12.75
CA LEU A 237 34.61 26.75 13.97
C LEU A 237 36.14 26.76 13.74
N ALA A 238 36.63 26.17 12.63
CA ALA A 238 38.03 26.21 12.29
C ALA A 238 38.56 27.64 12.11
N VAL A 239 37.79 28.52 11.46
CA VAL A 239 38.14 29.93 11.30
C VAL A 239 38.18 30.66 12.64
N ILE A 240 37.31 30.32 13.59
CA ILE A 240 37.30 30.92 14.94
C ILE A 240 38.53 30.48 15.76
N PHE A 241 39.01 29.25 15.56
CA PHE A 241 40.17 28.71 16.31
C PHE A 241 41.54 29.10 15.71
N ILE A 242 41.58 29.63 14.49
CA ILE A 242 42.80 30.17 13.86
C ILE A 242 42.97 31.64 14.21
#